data_37f1ea44c9965d1ac1ac627c378301fd
#
_entry.id   37f1ea44c9965d1ac1ac627c378301fd
#
_cell.length_a   1.000
_cell.length_b   1.000
_cell.length_c   1.000
_cell.angle_alpha   90.00
_cell.angle_beta   90.00
_cell.angle_gamma   90.00
#
_symmetry.space_group_name_H-M   'P 1'
#
loop_
_entity.id
_entity.type
_entity.pdbx_description
1 polymer ?
#
loop_
_entity_poly.entity_id
_entity_poly.type
_entity_poly.pdbx_seq_one_letter_code
_entity_poly.pdbx_strand_id
1 'polypeptide(L)'
;SQINAEIPKEFKLFNNFPNPFNPVTKLRFEIPIEGKVIFSVYNILGKELYTFNESNVNPGTYEYQFDGSNFPSGIYLYRLNSGNFNETKKMLLIK
;
A
#
# COMPACT_ATOMS: atom_id res chain seq x y z
N SER A 1 -5.49 -2.84 7.43
CA SER A 1 -6.39 -2.50 8.53
C SER A 1 -6.05 -1.15 9.13
N GLN A 2 -7.04 -0.50 9.67
CA GLN A 2 -6.85 0.82 10.26
C GLN A 2 -6.06 0.71 11.55
N ILE A 3 -4.95 1.48 11.66
CA ILE A 3 -4.11 1.47 12.86
C ILE A 3 -4.25 2.76 13.67
N ASN A 4 -4.91 3.78 13.12
CA ASN A 4 -5.13 5.04 13.82
C ASN A 4 -6.36 5.72 13.23
N ALA A 5 -7.29 6.15 14.10
CA ALA A 5 -8.54 6.79 13.68
C ALA A 5 -8.44 8.31 13.69
N GLU A 6 -7.30 8.89 14.09
CA GLU A 6 -7.10 10.32 13.93
C GLU A 6 -7.22 10.71 12.47
N ILE A 7 -7.81 11.88 12.19
CA ILE A 7 -8.03 12.30 10.83
C ILE A 7 -6.78 12.97 10.28
N PRO A 8 -6.11 12.36 9.29
CA PRO A 8 -4.95 12.96 8.65
C PRO A 8 -5.38 14.24 7.90
N LYS A 9 -4.42 15.12 7.67
CA LYS A 9 -4.67 16.37 6.96
C LYS A 9 -4.62 16.21 5.45
N GLU A 10 -3.96 15.14 4.96
CA GLU A 10 -3.80 14.91 3.52
C GLU A 10 -3.62 13.43 3.25
N PHE A 11 -3.78 13.05 1.98
CA PHE A 11 -3.43 11.72 1.54
C PHE A 11 -1.93 11.53 1.62
N LYS A 12 -1.49 10.33 2.01
CA LYS A 12 -0.08 10.01 2.03
C LYS A 12 0.13 8.52 1.83
N LEU A 13 1.09 8.19 0.99
CA LEU A 13 1.57 6.83 0.83
C LEU A 13 2.99 6.79 1.37
N PHE A 14 3.22 5.98 2.40
CA PHE A 14 4.53 5.90 3.06
C PHE A 14 5.44 4.93 2.33
N ASN A 15 6.74 5.13 2.51
CA ASN A 15 7.71 4.12 2.10
C ASN A 15 7.48 2.87 2.93
N ASN A 16 7.62 1.71 2.28
CA ASN A 16 7.45 0.44 2.99
C ASN A 16 8.59 0.22 3.99
N PHE A 17 8.32 -0.54 5.03
CA PHE A 17 9.32 -0.82 6.04
C PHE A 17 9.15 -2.27 6.53
N PRO A 18 10.22 -3.05 6.58
CA PRO A 18 11.56 -2.75 6.10
C PRO A 18 11.67 -2.73 4.58
N ASN A 19 12.69 -2.04 4.05
CA ASN A 19 12.99 -2.01 2.62
C ASN A 19 14.51 -1.90 2.47
N PRO A 20 15.21 -2.89 1.89
CA PRO A 20 14.68 -4.15 1.35
C PRO A 20 14.00 -5.02 2.40
N PHE A 21 13.15 -5.94 1.96
CA PHE A 21 12.42 -6.80 2.89
C PHE A 21 12.61 -8.28 2.56
N ASN A 22 12.43 -9.16 3.58
CA ASN A 22 12.60 -10.59 3.43
C ASN A 22 11.83 -11.33 4.53
N PRO A 23 10.72 -11.98 4.24
CA PRO A 23 9.89 -11.80 3.04
C PRO A 23 8.73 -10.84 3.26
N VAL A 24 8.66 -10.17 4.43
CA VAL A 24 7.50 -9.40 4.85
C VAL A 24 7.85 -7.93 4.99
N THR A 25 6.95 -7.07 4.55
CA THR A 25 7.08 -5.63 4.73
C THR A 25 5.72 -5.03 5.06
N LYS A 26 5.72 -3.84 5.66
CA LYS A 26 4.50 -3.11 5.98
C LYS A 26 4.31 -1.96 5.02
N LEU A 27 3.09 -1.84 4.51
CA LEU A 27 2.67 -0.79 3.59
C LEU A 27 1.64 0.05 4.33
N ARG A 28 1.91 1.35 4.45
CA ARG A 28 1.08 2.25 5.23
C ARG A 28 0.62 3.42 4.39
N PHE A 29 -0.63 3.86 4.59
CA PHE A 29 -1.14 5.04 3.91
C PHE A 29 -2.13 5.78 4.80
N GLU A 30 -2.37 7.06 4.47
CA GLU A 30 -3.29 7.93 5.19
C GLU A 30 -4.38 8.45 4.26
N ILE A 31 -5.60 8.47 4.78
CA ILE A 31 -6.80 8.92 4.09
C ILE A 31 -7.42 10.08 4.88
N PRO A 32 -7.53 11.29 4.31
CA PRO A 32 -8.09 12.46 5.05
C PRO A 32 -9.61 12.57 4.97
N ILE A 33 -10.23 11.97 3.98
CA ILE A 33 -11.68 12.03 3.79
C ILE A 33 -12.22 10.66 3.43
N GLU A 34 -13.43 10.38 3.89
CA GLU A 34 -14.12 9.14 3.57
C GLU A 34 -14.32 9.04 2.06
N GLY A 35 -14.13 7.85 1.51
CA GLY A 35 -14.37 7.63 0.09
C GLY A 35 -13.84 6.31 -0.38
N LYS A 36 -13.84 6.15 -1.70
CA LYS A 36 -13.36 4.94 -2.35
C LYS A 36 -11.84 4.90 -2.32
N VAL A 37 -11.29 3.74 -1.97
CA VAL A 37 -9.85 3.52 -1.93
C VAL A 37 -9.53 2.26 -2.71
N ILE A 38 -8.53 2.36 -3.60
CA ILE A 38 -7.97 1.21 -4.29
C ILE A 38 -6.48 1.18 -3.94
N PHE A 39 -6.05 0.11 -3.30
CA PHE A 39 -4.66 -0.10 -2.94
C PHE A 39 -4.21 -1.41 -3.57
N SER A 40 -3.16 -1.37 -4.37
CA SER A 40 -2.75 -2.52 -5.17
C SER A 40 -1.26 -2.75 -5.12
N VAL A 41 -0.86 -4.02 -5.28
CA VAL A 41 0.55 -4.42 -5.37
C VAL A 41 0.74 -5.11 -6.72
N TYR A 42 1.82 -4.74 -7.41
CA TYR A 42 2.13 -5.25 -8.74
C TYR A 42 3.55 -5.79 -8.80
N ASN A 43 3.79 -6.74 -9.71
CA ASN A 43 5.15 -7.11 -10.04
C ASN A 43 5.72 -6.09 -11.05
N ILE A 44 7.01 -6.25 -11.41
CA ILE A 44 7.69 -5.30 -12.30
C ILE A 44 7.08 -5.25 -13.71
N LEU A 45 6.36 -6.31 -14.10
CA LEU A 45 5.69 -6.35 -15.41
C LEU A 45 4.30 -5.72 -15.37
N GLY A 46 3.89 -5.21 -14.21
CA GLY A 46 2.59 -4.58 -14.06
C GLY A 46 1.45 -5.54 -13.75
N LYS A 47 1.77 -6.81 -13.50
CA LYS A 47 0.73 -7.76 -13.11
C LYS A 47 0.30 -7.51 -11.68
N GLU A 48 -1.01 -7.39 -11.46
CA GLU A 48 -1.56 -7.17 -10.14
C GLU A 48 -1.49 -8.45 -9.32
N LEU A 49 -0.84 -8.37 -8.16
CA LEU A 49 -0.68 -9.49 -7.24
C LEU A 49 -1.67 -9.44 -6.10
N TYR A 50 -2.11 -8.25 -5.73
CA TYR A 50 -3.04 -8.02 -4.64
C TYR A 50 -3.76 -6.70 -4.89
N THR A 51 -5.05 -6.66 -4.55
CA THR A 51 -5.79 -5.40 -4.59
C THR A 51 -6.80 -5.34 -3.44
N PHE A 52 -6.88 -4.17 -2.85
CA PHE A 52 -7.89 -3.81 -1.86
C PHE A 52 -8.74 -2.73 -2.52
N ASN A 53 -10.04 -2.98 -2.65
CA ASN A 53 -10.94 -2.07 -3.36
C ASN A 53 -12.21 -1.93 -2.51
N GLU A 54 -12.33 -0.81 -1.80
CA GLU A 54 -13.46 -0.54 -0.92
C GLU A 54 -14.12 0.79 -1.28
N SER A 55 -15.45 0.81 -1.22
CA SER A 55 -16.23 2.00 -1.60
C SER A 55 -16.24 3.07 -0.52
N ASN A 56 -16.22 2.67 0.74
CA ASN A 56 -16.38 3.59 1.86
C ASN A 56 -15.32 3.31 2.91
N VAL A 57 -14.17 3.97 2.78
CA VAL A 57 -13.09 3.87 3.74
C VAL A 57 -13.11 5.13 4.60
N ASN A 58 -13.19 4.97 5.91
CA ASN A 58 -13.20 6.09 6.84
C ASN A 58 -11.83 6.77 6.88
N PRO A 59 -11.79 8.08 7.19
CA PRO A 59 -10.51 8.75 7.37
C PRO A 59 -9.67 8.07 8.44
N GLY A 60 -8.37 8.05 8.25
CA GLY A 60 -7.46 7.44 9.21
C GLY A 60 -6.18 6.95 8.56
N THR A 61 -5.37 6.27 9.35
CA THR A 61 -4.12 5.66 8.91
C THR A 61 -4.32 4.16 8.81
N TYR A 62 -3.87 3.58 7.72
CA TYR A 62 -4.07 2.16 7.41
C TYR A 62 -2.74 1.49 7.16
N GLU A 63 -2.66 0.22 7.50
CA GLU A 63 -1.47 -0.58 7.30
C GLU A 63 -1.85 -1.94 6.75
N TYR A 64 -1.09 -2.38 5.74
CA TYR A 64 -1.24 -3.69 5.14
C TYR A 64 0.12 -4.40 5.19
N GLN A 65 0.13 -5.67 5.59
CA GLN A 65 1.34 -6.46 5.59
C GLN A 65 1.42 -7.27 4.31
N PHE A 66 2.49 -7.03 3.54
CA PHE A 66 2.74 -7.78 2.30
C PHE A 66 3.74 -8.88 2.57
N ASP A 67 3.34 -10.12 2.25
CA ASP A 67 4.18 -11.30 2.40
C ASP A 67 4.62 -11.78 1.02
N GLY A 68 5.92 -11.62 0.73
CA GLY A 68 6.50 -12.00 -0.54
C GLY A 68 7.03 -13.41 -0.59
N SER A 69 6.66 -14.28 0.36
CA SER A 69 7.18 -15.65 0.44
C SER A 69 7.01 -16.45 -0.86
N ASN A 70 5.92 -16.20 -1.58
CA ASN A 70 5.60 -16.94 -2.79
C ASN A 70 6.09 -16.26 -4.07
N PHE A 71 6.85 -15.17 -3.94
CA PHE A 71 7.30 -14.39 -5.09
C PHE A 71 8.82 -14.35 -5.15
N PRO A 72 9.38 -14.26 -6.36
CA PRO A 72 10.85 -14.19 -6.49
C PRO A 72 11.39 -12.86 -6.00
N SER A 73 12.67 -12.84 -5.64
CA SER A 73 13.39 -11.61 -5.31
C SER A 73 13.29 -10.64 -6.47
N GLY A 74 13.15 -9.36 -6.17
CA GLY A 74 13.07 -8.34 -7.20
C GLY A 74 12.28 -7.13 -6.74
N ILE A 75 12.01 -6.26 -7.71
CA ILE A 75 11.28 -5.02 -7.47
C ILE A 75 9.79 -5.25 -7.64
N TYR A 76 9.01 -4.70 -6.70
CA TYR A 76 7.56 -4.71 -6.72
C TYR A 76 7.06 -3.29 -6.55
N LEU A 77 5.85 -3.04 -7.03
CA LEU A 77 5.25 -1.71 -6.98
C LEU A 77 3.98 -1.77 -6.14
N TYR A 78 3.69 -0.69 -5.43
CA TYR A 78 2.41 -0.57 -4.74
C TYR A 78 1.85 0.83 -4.97
N ARG A 79 0.53 0.90 -5.09
CA ARG A 79 -0.15 2.12 -5.51
C ARG A 79 -1.38 2.38 -4.67
N LEU A 80 -1.55 3.65 -4.29
CA LEU A 80 -2.75 4.12 -3.62
C LEU A 80 -3.50 5.05 -4.57
N ASN A 81 -4.77 4.76 -4.78
CA ASN A 81 -5.64 5.57 -5.62
C ASN A 81 -6.92 5.88 -4.84
N SER A 82 -7.21 7.16 -4.61
CA SER A 82 -8.43 7.59 -3.92
C SER A 82 -8.77 9.01 -4.37
N GLY A 83 -9.93 9.18 -4.97
CA GLY A 83 -10.31 10.46 -5.54
C GLY A 83 -9.29 10.91 -6.58
N ASN A 84 -8.75 12.11 -6.39
CA ASN A 84 -7.73 12.65 -7.28
C ASN A 84 -6.31 12.26 -6.88
N PHE A 85 -6.16 11.58 -5.74
CA PHE A 85 -4.84 11.15 -5.28
C PHE A 85 -4.46 9.84 -5.93
N ASN A 86 -3.24 9.79 -6.46
CA ASN A 86 -2.72 8.59 -7.10
C ASN A 86 -1.20 8.61 -6.97
N GLU A 87 -0.66 7.69 -6.18
CA GLU A 87 0.78 7.61 -5.97
C GLU A 87 1.23 6.16 -6.02
N THR A 88 2.38 5.92 -6.66
CA THR A 88 2.99 4.61 -6.78
C THR A 88 4.39 4.68 -6.20
N LYS A 89 4.76 3.65 -5.43
CA LYS A 89 6.10 3.51 -4.88
C LYS A 89 6.62 2.12 -5.19
N LYS A 90 7.93 1.96 -5.09
CA LYS A 90 8.56 0.65 -5.33
C LYS A 90 9.20 0.12 -4.06
N MET A 91 9.29 -1.20 -3.98
CA MET A 91 9.89 -1.91 -2.86
C MET A 91 10.74 -3.06 -3.38
N LEU A 92 11.73 -3.47 -2.61
CA LEU A 92 12.70 -4.49 -3.02
C LEU A 92 12.62 -5.69 -2.11
N LEU A 93 12.26 -6.85 -2.69
CA LEU A 93 12.25 -8.14 -2.00
C LEU A 93 13.58 -8.84 -2.23
N ILE A 94 14.25 -9.19 -1.15
CA ILE A 94 15.51 -9.94 -1.18
C ILE A 94 15.32 -11.19 -0.35
N LYS A 95 15.40 -12.33 -0.99
CA LYS A 95 15.32 -13.62 -0.32
C LYS A 95 16.68 -14.25 -0.14
#